data_36984524aff2b70de0b56738a47344b8
#
_entry.id   36984524aff2b70de0b56738a47344b8
#
_cell.length_a   1.000
_cell.length_b   1.000
_cell.length_c   1.000
_cell.angle_alpha   90.00
_cell.angle_beta   90.00
_cell.angle_gamma   90.00
#
_symmetry.space_group_name_H-M   'P 1'
#
loop_
_entity.id
_entity.type
_entity.pdbx_description
1 polymer ?
#
loop_
_entity_poly.entity_id
_entity_poly.type
_entity_poly.pdbx_seq_one_letter_code
_entity_poly.pdbx_strand_id
1 'polypeptide(L)'
;EGTKRMLEVLTRITEGQGREGDIELLEELARNIKETALCGLGQTAPNPVLSTLKYFRHEYEAHIKEKRCPAGACEKLANYEITDACKGCGLCARQCPVNAISGEVKKKHVIDVTKCIKCGACMAACPFKAITKG
;
A
#
# COMPACT_ATOMS: atom_id res chain seq x y z
N GLU A 1 -2.56 -18.42 18.23
CA GLU A 1 -1.43 -17.47 18.21
C GLU A 1 -0.81 -17.32 16.83
N GLY A 2 -0.56 -18.42 16.09
CA GLY A 2 0.10 -18.37 14.78
C GLY A 2 -0.62 -17.54 13.73
N THR A 3 -1.94 -17.64 13.62
CA THR A 3 -2.75 -16.84 12.69
C THR A 3 -2.70 -15.35 13.02
N LYS A 4 -2.67 -15.00 14.30
CA LYS A 4 -2.50 -13.61 14.74
C LYS A 4 -1.15 -13.04 14.32
N ARG A 5 -0.07 -13.79 14.51
CA ARG A 5 1.28 -13.37 14.06
C ARG A 5 1.34 -13.21 12.54
N MET A 6 0.71 -14.12 11.80
CA MET A 6 0.61 -14.01 10.35
C MET A 6 -0.13 -12.74 9.93
N LEU A 7 -1.25 -12.41 10.58
CA LEU A 7 -1.99 -11.18 10.35
C LEU A 7 -1.14 -9.93 10.64
N GLU A 8 -0.40 -9.92 11.74
CA GLU A 8 0.50 -8.81 12.09
C GLU A 8 1.56 -8.55 11.00
N VAL A 9 2.15 -9.60 10.46
CA VAL A 9 3.14 -9.48 9.37
C VAL A 9 2.50 -8.99 8.08
N LEU A 10 1.34 -9.52 7.69
CA LEU A 10 0.61 -9.09 6.51
C LEU A 10 0.16 -7.63 6.62
N THR A 11 -0.37 -7.22 7.77
CA THR A 11 -0.74 -5.82 8.03
C THR A 11 0.45 -4.90 7.88
N ARG A 12 1.59 -5.25 8.47
CA ARG A 12 2.85 -4.49 8.35
C ARG A 12 3.28 -4.33 6.89
N ILE A 13 3.18 -5.39 6.09
CA ILE A 13 3.52 -5.34 4.65
C ILE A 13 2.58 -4.40 3.89
N THR A 14 1.27 -4.49 4.10
CA THR A 14 0.27 -3.67 3.42
C THR A 14 0.28 -2.20 3.84
N GLU A 15 0.81 -1.91 5.03
CA GLU A 15 0.99 -0.54 5.53
C GLU A 15 2.35 0.09 5.16
N GLY A 16 3.16 -0.60 4.38
CA GLY A 16 4.47 -0.11 3.95
C GLY A 16 5.58 -0.24 4.98
N GLN A 17 5.34 -0.96 6.07
CA GLN A 17 6.30 -1.23 7.14
C GLN A 17 6.96 -2.61 7.02
N GLY A 18 6.74 -3.30 5.91
CA GLY A 18 7.35 -4.60 5.62
C GLY A 18 8.87 -4.54 5.63
N ARG A 19 9.50 -5.61 6.08
CA ARG A 19 10.95 -5.74 6.23
C ARG A 19 11.46 -6.91 5.40
N GLU A 20 12.72 -6.87 5.02
CA GLU A 20 13.38 -8.05 4.45
C GLU A 20 13.27 -9.23 5.42
N GLY A 21 12.96 -10.41 4.89
CA GLY A 21 12.71 -11.61 5.69
C GLY A 21 11.25 -11.83 6.09
N ASP A 22 10.35 -10.87 5.87
CA ASP A 22 8.92 -11.04 6.19
C ASP A 22 8.24 -12.11 5.33
N ILE A 23 8.70 -12.31 4.09
CA ILE A 23 8.20 -13.37 3.21
C ILE A 23 8.59 -14.75 3.76
N GLU A 24 9.84 -14.92 4.12
CA GLU A 24 10.36 -16.16 4.73
C GLU A 24 9.67 -16.43 6.07
N LEU A 25 9.45 -15.40 6.86
CA LEU A 25 8.71 -15.49 8.13
C LEU A 25 7.27 -15.94 7.91
N LEU A 26 6.59 -15.42 6.88
CA LEU A 26 5.23 -15.85 6.52
C LEU A 26 5.19 -17.32 6.10
N GLU A 27 6.16 -17.77 5.30
CA GLU A 27 6.28 -19.16 4.86
C GLU A 27 6.52 -20.09 6.06
N GLU A 28 7.39 -19.72 6.99
CA GLU A 28 7.67 -20.46 8.21
C GLU A 28 6.44 -20.53 9.13
N LEU A 29 5.79 -19.39 9.39
CA LEU A 29 4.57 -19.32 10.20
C LEU A 29 3.46 -20.18 9.58
N ALA A 30 3.26 -20.10 8.26
CA ALA A 30 2.27 -20.89 7.55
C ALA A 30 2.52 -22.39 7.69
N ARG A 31 3.76 -22.82 7.59
CA ARG A 31 4.16 -24.22 7.77
C ARG A 31 3.90 -24.67 9.20
N ASN A 32 4.36 -23.91 10.19
CA ASN A 32 4.17 -24.21 11.60
C ASN A 32 2.68 -24.30 11.97
N ILE A 33 1.84 -23.39 11.50
CA ILE A 33 0.38 -23.44 11.71
C ILE A 33 -0.20 -24.71 11.14
N LYS A 34 0.21 -25.09 9.93
CA LYS A 34 -0.29 -26.27 9.24
C LYS A 34 0.07 -27.57 9.97
N GLU A 35 1.26 -27.64 10.54
CA GLU A 35 1.78 -28.81 11.25
C GLU A 35 1.25 -28.92 12.69
N THR A 36 1.01 -27.80 13.36
CA THR A 36 0.67 -27.77 14.79
C THR A 36 -0.80 -27.56 15.09
N ALA A 37 -1.62 -27.16 14.10
CA ALA A 37 -3.05 -26.97 14.30
C ALA A 37 -3.75 -28.30 14.58
N LEU A 38 -4.56 -28.33 15.65
CA LEU A 38 -5.29 -29.49 16.10
C LEU A 38 -6.55 -29.79 15.28
N CYS A 39 -7.02 -28.86 14.48
CA CYS A 39 -8.22 -29.03 13.66
C CYS A 39 -7.97 -28.70 12.18
N GLY A 40 -8.77 -29.28 11.28
CA GLY A 40 -8.65 -29.07 9.86
C GLY A 40 -8.81 -27.61 9.43
N LEU A 41 -9.66 -26.82 10.11
CA LEU A 41 -9.82 -25.41 9.82
C LEU A 41 -8.53 -24.63 10.11
N GLY A 42 -7.88 -24.89 11.22
CA GLY A 42 -6.58 -24.31 11.56
C GLY A 42 -5.49 -24.69 10.56
N GLN A 43 -5.48 -25.95 10.10
CA GLN A 43 -4.52 -26.44 9.12
C GLN A 43 -4.70 -25.79 7.73
N THR A 44 -5.90 -25.38 7.38
CA THR A 44 -6.20 -24.73 6.08
C THR A 44 -6.07 -23.19 6.11
N ALA A 45 -6.09 -22.59 7.29
CA ALA A 45 -6.02 -21.14 7.46
C ALA A 45 -4.84 -20.46 6.71
N PRO A 46 -3.61 -21.02 6.68
CA PRO A 46 -2.50 -20.42 5.96
C PRO A 46 -2.52 -20.65 4.44
N ASN A 47 -3.40 -21.46 3.92
CA ASN A 47 -3.43 -21.79 2.48
C ASN A 47 -3.57 -20.57 1.55
N PRO A 48 -4.44 -19.57 1.81
CA PRO A 48 -4.51 -18.37 0.99
C PRO A 48 -3.19 -17.59 0.94
N VAL A 49 -2.49 -17.50 2.06
CA VAL A 49 -1.18 -16.82 2.15
C VAL A 49 -0.12 -17.59 1.36
N LEU A 50 -0.06 -18.91 1.51
CA LEU A 50 0.87 -19.76 0.76
C LEU A 50 0.60 -19.71 -0.75
N SER A 51 -0.66 -19.72 -1.17
CA SER A 51 -1.02 -19.61 -2.58
C SER A 51 -0.61 -18.27 -3.18
N THR A 52 -0.87 -17.17 -2.50
CA THR A 52 -0.49 -15.83 -2.96
C THR A 52 1.02 -15.65 -2.97
N LEU A 53 1.75 -16.19 -1.99
CA LEU A 53 3.23 -16.19 -2.00
C LEU A 53 3.78 -17.01 -3.18
N LYS A 54 3.13 -18.12 -3.54
CA LYS A 54 3.58 -18.94 -4.66
C LYS A 54 3.42 -18.26 -6.02
N TYR A 55 2.27 -17.61 -6.26
CA TYR A 55 1.93 -17.06 -7.57
C TYR A 55 2.22 -15.55 -7.70
N PHE A 56 2.20 -14.81 -6.61
CA PHE A 56 2.33 -13.35 -6.57
C PHE A 56 3.48 -12.88 -5.66
N ARG A 57 4.53 -13.67 -5.53
CA ARG A 57 5.70 -13.32 -4.70
C ARG A 57 6.29 -11.97 -5.07
N HIS A 58 6.31 -11.63 -6.35
CA HIS A 58 6.79 -10.34 -6.84
C HIS A 58 6.01 -9.15 -6.30
N GLU A 59 4.70 -9.31 -6.04
CA GLU A 59 3.89 -8.27 -5.42
C GLU A 59 4.26 -8.06 -3.94
N TYR A 60 4.52 -9.14 -3.20
CA TYR A 60 5.03 -9.05 -1.83
C TYR A 60 6.40 -8.35 -1.78
N GLU A 61 7.28 -8.68 -2.71
CA GLU A 61 8.59 -8.03 -2.82
C GLU A 61 8.46 -6.53 -3.15
N ALA A 62 7.55 -6.16 -4.05
CA ALA A 62 7.27 -4.76 -4.35
C ALA A 62 6.74 -3.99 -3.13
N HIS A 63 5.87 -4.60 -2.32
CA HIS A 63 5.38 -3.99 -1.08
C HIS A 63 6.50 -3.78 -0.06
N ILE A 64 7.43 -4.72 0.04
CA ILE A 64 8.52 -4.70 1.04
C ILE A 64 9.67 -3.79 0.58
N LYS A 65 10.16 -3.97 -0.64
CA LYS A 65 11.35 -3.28 -1.17
C LYS A 65 11.03 -1.91 -1.73
N GLU A 66 10.01 -1.83 -2.59
CA GLU A 66 9.63 -0.61 -3.28
C GLU A 66 8.61 0.24 -2.53
N LYS A 67 8.01 -0.32 -1.47
CA LYS A 67 6.91 0.32 -0.72
C LYS A 67 5.77 0.75 -1.64
N ARG A 68 5.47 -0.06 -2.63
CA ARG A 68 4.47 0.17 -3.68
C ARG A 68 3.53 -1.02 -3.77
N CYS A 69 2.23 -0.75 -3.94
CA CYS A 69 1.24 -1.77 -4.23
C CYS A 69 0.98 -1.83 -5.74
N PRO A 70 1.41 -2.87 -6.47
CA PRO A 70 1.18 -2.98 -7.91
C PRO A 70 -0.31 -3.00 -8.29
N ALA A 71 -1.14 -3.58 -7.44
CA ALA A 71 -2.59 -3.62 -7.64
C ALA A 71 -3.33 -2.33 -7.26
N GLY A 72 -2.66 -1.36 -6.62
CA GLY A 72 -3.27 -0.12 -6.15
C GLY A 72 -4.36 -0.30 -5.07
N ALA A 73 -4.43 -1.48 -4.45
CA ALA A 73 -5.45 -1.82 -3.46
C ALA A 73 -5.11 -1.37 -2.04
N CYS A 74 -3.81 -1.31 -1.71
CA CYS A 74 -3.35 -0.92 -0.38
C CYS A 74 -3.33 0.59 -0.23
N GLU A 75 -4.27 1.16 0.51
CA GLU A 75 -4.41 2.61 0.67
C GLU A 75 -3.16 3.28 1.25
N LYS A 76 -2.47 2.63 2.16
CA LYS A 76 -1.23 3.14 2.78
C LYS A 76 -0.04 3.21 1.81
N LEU A 77 -0.09 2.46 0.72
CA LEU A 77 0.95 2.40 -0.31
C LEU A 77 0.53 3.08 -1.62
N ALA A 78 -0.68 3.62 -1.68
CA ALA A 78 -1.14 4.38 -2.83
C ALA A 78 -0.34 5.68 -2.96
N ASN A 79 0.18 5.96 -4.13
CA ASN A 79 0.81 7.23 -4.45
C ASN A 79 -0.12 8.05 -5.32
N TYR A 80 -0.23 9.34 -5.02
CA TYR A 80 -0.96 10.28 -5.85
C TYR A 80 0.02 11.08 -6.68
N GLU A 81 -0.21 11.13 -7.99
CA GLU A 81 0.62 11.91 -8.91
C GLU A 81 -0.23 12.92 -9.66
N ILE A 82 0.33 14.09 -9.89
CA ILE A 82 -0.31 15.15 -10.69
C ILE A 82 0.18 15.02 -12.12
N THR A 83 -0.74 14.77 -13.05
CA THR A 83 -0.44 14.66 -14.48
C THR A 83 -0.32 16.01 -15.16
N ASP A 84 0.10 16.03 -16.43
CA ASP A 84 0.22 17.26 -17.22
C ASP A 84 -1.13 17.91 -17.56
N ALA A 85 -2.24 17.26 -17.25
CA ALA A 85 -3.58 17.85 -17.29
C ALA A 85 -3.81 18.94 -16.23
N CYS A 86 -2.88 19.08 -15.27
CA CYS A 86 -2.94 20.11 -14.23
C CYS A 86 -2.84 21.51 -14.82
N LYS A 87 -3.83 22.36 -14.51
CA LYS A 87 -3.87 23.77 -14.93
C LYS A 87 -3.41 24.75 -13.86
N GLY A 88 -2.93 24.26 -12.73
CA GLY A 88 -2.38 25.11 -11.66
C GLY A 88 -3.44 25.95 -10.94
N CYS A 89 -4.66 25.44 -10.77
CA CYS A 89 -5.73 26.18 -10.07
C CYS A 89 -5.55 26.27 -8.55
N GLY A 90 -4.68 25.44 -7.95
CA GLY A 90 -4.34 25.47 -6.52
C GLY A 90 -5.39 24.87 -5.58
N LEU A 91 -6.51 24.34 -6.08
CA LEU A 91 -7.56 23.75 -5.24
C LEU A 91 -7.05 22.56 -4.43
N CYS A 92 -6.26 21.68 -5.05
CA CYS A 92 -5.68 20.52 -4.40
C CYS A 92 -4.75 20.91 -3.24
N ALA A 93 -3.96 21.97 -3.42
CA ALA A 93 -3.07 22.47 -2.37
C ALA A 93 -3.84 23.05 -1.18
N ARG A 94 -4.97 23.71 -1.42
CA ARG A 94 -5.84 24.25 -0.36
C ARG A 94 -6.56 23.15 0.42
N GLN A 95 -6.90 22.05 -0.24
CA GLN A 95 -7.61 20.92 0.38
C GLN A 95 -6.66 19.95 1.08
N CYS A 96 -5.36 20.06 0.89
CA CYS A 96 -4.40 19.17 1.54
C CYS A 96 -4.22 19.52 3.02
N PRO A 97 -4.61 18.60 3.95
CA PRO A 97 -4.55 18.89 5.39
C PRO A 97 -3.12 18.98 5.94
N VAL A 98 -2.15 18.41 5.22
CA VAL A 98 -0.74 18.33 5.61
C VAL A 98 0.19 19.21 4.75
N ASN A 99 -0.39 20.02 3.86
CA ASN A 99 0.36 20.87 2.94
C ASN A 99 1.43 20.10 2.12
N ALA A 100 1.09 18.91 1.67
CA ALA A 100 1.99 18.07 0.89
C ALA A 100 2.06 18.47 -0.60
N ILE A 101 1.23 19.41 -1.03
CA ILE A 101 1.15 19.85 -2.43
C ILE A 101 1.72 21.26 -2.56
N SER A 102 2.69 21.40 -3.44
CA SER A 102 3.32 22.69 -3.76
C SER A 102 3.23 22.99 -5.26
N GLY A 103 3.25 24.24 -5.62
CA GLY A 103 3.21 24.69 -7.01
C GLY A 103 2.81 26.15 -7.11
N GLU A 104 3.07 26.74 -8.27
CA GLU A 104 2.68 28.10 -8.59
C GLU A 104 1.37 28.13 -9.38
N VAL A 105 0.64 29.24 -9.27
CA VAL A 105 -0.58 29.47 -10.07
C VAL A 105 -0.27 29.39 -11.56
N LYS A 106 -1.12 28.65 -12.28
CA LYS A 106 -0.97 28.34 -13.72
C LYS A 106 0.22 27.42 -14.08
N LYS A 107 0.86 26.79 -13.10
CA LYS A 107 1.87 25.77 -13.31
C LYS A 107 1.44 24.42 -12.71
N LYS A 108 2.04 23.35 -13.20
CA LYS A 108 1.82 22.01 -12.66
C LYS A 108 2.23 21.97 -11.19
N HIS A 109 1.34 21.48 -10.33
CA HIS A 109 1.65 21.25 -8.94
C HIS A 109 2.35 19.91 -8.76
N VAL A 110 3.04 19.74 -7.64
CA VAL A 110 3.77 18.52 -7.26
C VAL A 110 3.33 18.08 -5.88
N ILE A 111 3.15 16.78 -5.70
CA ILE A 111 2.81 16.17 -4.41
C ILE A 111 4.10 15.65 -3.77
N ASP A 112 4.37 16.09 -2.53
CA ASP A 112 5.45 15.53 -1.72
C ASP A 112 4.96 14.23 -1.07
N VAL A 113 5.43 13.12 -1.60
CA VAL A 113 5.04 11.77 -1.12
C VAL A 113 5.46 11.50 0.33
N THR A 114 6.46 12.22 0.84
CA THR A 114 6.96 12.07 2.22
C THR A 114 6.01 12.70 3.24
N LYS A 115 5.31 13.77 2.86
CA LYS A 115 4.32 14.46 3.69
C LYS A 115 2.89 13.98 3.48
N CYS A 116 2.62 13.38 2.33
CA CYS A 116 1.28 12.95 1.94
C CYS A 116 0.76 11.83 2.84
N ILE A 117 -0.40 12.04 3.47
CA ILE A 117 -1.10 11.04 4.28
C ILE A 117 -2.05 10.15 3.45
N LYS A 118 -2.05 10.32 2.14
CA LYS A 118 -2.82 9.50 1.19
C LYS A 118 -4.34 9.48 1.43
N CYS A 119 -4.88 10.61 1.90
CA CYS A 119 -6.31 10.76 2.19
C CYS A 119 -7.22 10.88 0.95
N GLY A 120 -6.66 11.19 -0.23
CA GLY A 120 -7.42 11.33 -1.48
C GLY A 120 -8.21 12.64 -1.65
N ALA A 121 -8.14 13.57 -0.71
CA ALA A 121 -8.87 14.85 -0.77
C ALA A 121 -8.50 15.70 -2.01
N CYS A 122 -7.23 15.69 -2.39
CA CYS A 122 -6.73 16.40 -3.56
C CYS A 122 -7.33 15.86 -4.87
N MET A 123 -7.47 14.54 -4.98
CA MET A 123 -8.07 13.90 -6.15
C MET A 123 -9.56 14.24 -6.28
N ALA A 124 -10.29 14.25 -5.18
CA ALA A 124 -11.70 14.63 -5.14
C ALA A 124 -11.90 16.13 -5.46
N ALA A 125 -10.97 16.99 -5.06
CA ALA A 125 -11.03 18.44 -5.28
C ALA A 125 -10.62 18.87 -6.69
N CYS A 126 -9.91 18.03 -7.46
CA CYS A 126 -9.41 18.40 -8.77
C CYS A 126 -10.50 18.35 -9.85
N PRO A 127 -10.93 19.53 -10.40
CA PRO A 127 -11.97 19.56 -11.44
C PRO A 127 -11.49 19.04 -12.79
N PHE A 128 -10.18 19.03 -13.01
CA PHE A 128 -9.56 18.59 -14.27
C PHE A 128 -9.17 17.11 -14.27
N LYS A 129 -9.44 16.39 -13.18
CA LYS A 129 -9.03 14.99 -12.99
C LYS A 129 -7.54 14.76 -13.29
N ALA A 130 -6.73 15.75 -12.95
CA ALA A 130 -5.29 15.73 -13.21
C ALA A 130 -4.50 14.91 -12.18
N ILE A 131 -5.15 14.39 -11.15
CA ILE A 131 -4.52 13.59 -10.10
C ILE A 131 -4.92 12.14 -10.29
N THR A 132 -3.92 11.28 -10.40
CA THR A 132 -4.09 9.83 -10.54
C THR A 132 -3.55 9.11 -9.32
N LYS A 133 -4.15 7.96 -9.02
CA LYS A 133 -3.70 7.05 -7.96
C LYS A 133 -2.92 5.91 -8.61
N GLY A 134 -1.68 5.82 -8.27
CA GLY A 134 -0.77 4.79 -8.76
C GLY A 134 -0.29 3.82 -7.70
#